data_32b217260bbac72c3301f545d570511f
#
_entry.id   32b217260bbac72c3301f545d570511f
#
_cell.length_a   1.000
_cell.length_b   1.000
_cell.length_c   1.000
_cell.angle_alpha   90.00
_cell.angle_beta   90.00
_cell.angle_gamma   90.00
#
_symmetry.space_group_name_H-M   'P 1'
#
loop_
_entity.id
_entity.type
_entity.pdbx_description
1 polymer ?
#
loop_
_entity_poly.entity_id
_entity_poly.type
_entity_poly.pdbx_seq_one_letter_code
_entity_poly.pdbx_strand_id
1 'polypeptide(L)'
;MAAPAVKSASVSSARWQRRASSAGGEYREGVERTGKSWQAQTTASKANYFAGVQEANSRDAFAKGVTAAGDQKWRANALSKGPGRFAEGVMVGQGDYERGVAPYLEVAARTDLPMPGPRGSENNYQRSVTMAKAFRAAKVGRK
;
A
#
# COMPACT_ATOMS: atom_id res chain seq x y z
N MET A 1 9.83 38.53 30.93
CA MET A 1 9.01 37.77 29.96
C MET A 1 8.60 36.46 30.64
N ALA A 2 7.32 36.09 30.68
CA ALA A 2 6.84 34.84 31.27
C ALA A 2 6.64 33.79 30.18
N ALA A 3 7.01 32.52 30.45
CA ALA A 3 6.73 31.41 29.55
C ALA A 3 5.21 31.19 29.41
N PRO A 4 4.70 30.82 28.22
CA PRO A 4 3.28 30.58 28.06
C PRO A 4 2.84 29.33 28.85
N ALA A 5 1.62 29.37 29.40
CA ALA A 5 1.02 28.23 30.07
C ALA A 5 0.71 27.11 29.03
N VAL A 6 1.31 25.95 29.18
CA VAL A 6 1.10 24.79 28.29
C VAL A 6 0.36 23.65 29.03
N LYS A 7 -0.50 22.94 28.30
CA LYS A 7 -1.17 21.75 28.83
C LYS A 7 -0.19 20.58 28.93
N SER A 8 -0.40 19.71 29.91
CA SER A 8 0.37 18.47 29.98
C SER A 8 0.10 17.56 28.77
N ALA A 9 1.07 16.68 28.47
CA ALA A 9 0.95 15.70 27.38
C ALA A 9 -0.27 14.79 27.56
N SER A 10 -0.57 14.36 28.79
CA SER A 10 -1.73 13.51 29.11
C SER A 10 -3.07 14.21 28.83
N VAL A 11 -3.22 15.47 29.23
CA VAL A 11 -4.42 16.26 28.95
C VAL A 11 -4.59 16.49 27.45
N SER A 12 -3.49 16.73 26.74
CA SER A 12 -3.50 16.95 25.29
C SER A 12 -3.87 15.68 24.53
N SER A 13 -3.31 14.50 24.89
CA SER A 13 -3.60 13.21 24.26
C SER A 13 -5.04 12.76 24.50
N ALA A 14 -5.57 12.91 25.72
CA ALA A 14 -6.97 12.58 26.02
C ALA A 14 -7.96 13.45 25.24
N ARG A 15 -7.65 14.74 25.09
CA ARG A 15 -8.46 15.67 24.29
C ARG A 15 -8.42 15.33 22.81
N TRP A 16 -7.24 15.00 22.29
CA TRP A 16 -7.07 14.55 20.91
C TRP A 16 -7.87 13.28 20.64
N GLN A 17 -7.71 12.24 21.47
CA GLN A 17 -8.43 10.97 21.33
C GLN A 17 -9.95 11.18 21.26
N ARG A 18 -10.51 11.92 22.21
CA ARG A 18 -11.96 12.18 22.26
C ARG A 18 -12.48 12.89 21.01
N ARG A 19 -11.75 13.90 20.51
CA ARG A 19 -12.17 14.66 19.33
C ARG A 19 -11.95 13.90 18.04
N ALA A 20 -10.80 13.25 17.87
CA ALA A 20 -10.48 12.52 16.66
C ALA A 20 -11.38 11.29 16.47
N SER A 21 -11.72 10.56 17.55
CA SER A 21 -12.61 9.40 17.44
C SER A 21 -14.05 9.76 17.06
N SER A 22 -14.50 10.98 17.34
CA SER A 22 -15.85 11.45 16.96
C SER A 22 -15.91 12.13 15.59
N ALA A 23 -14.76 12.40 14.94
CA ALA A 23 -14.70 13.18 13.70
C ALA A 23 -14.93 12.40 12.41
N GLY A 24 -15.36 11.13 12.48
CA GLY A 24 -15.58 10.29 11.30
C GLY A 24 -16.60 10.84 10.31
N GLY A 25 -17.68 11.47 10.80
CA GLY A 25 -18.68 12.16 9.98
C GLY A 25 -18.11 13.37 9.24
N GLU A 26 -17.38 14.22 9.96
CA GLU A 26 -16.73 15.41 9.40
C GLU A 26 -15.67 15.03 8.34
N TYR A 27 -14.93 13.93 8.56
CA TYR A 27 -13.98 13.41 7.59
C TYR A 27 -14.69 13.01 6.28
N ARG A 28 -15.78 12.24 6.38
CA ARG A 28 -16.58 11.84 5.21
C ARG A 28 -17.09 13.06 4.45
N GLU A 29 -17.72 13.97 5.14
CA GLU A 29 -18.26 15.20 4.56
C GLU A 29 -17.17 16.03 3.88
N GLY A 30 -15.98 16.13 4.47
CA GLY A 30 -14.84 16.81 3.90
C GLY A 30 -14.37 16.17 2.58
N VAL A 31 -14.38 14.83 2.48
CA VAL A 31 -14.04 14.10 1.24
C VAL A 31 -15.11 14.29 0.18
N GLU A 32 -16.39 14.18 0.54
CA GLU A 32 -17.52 14.31 -0.40
C GLU A 32 -17.64 15.72 -0.98
N ARG A 33 -17.38 16.76 -0.17
CA ARG A 33 -17.49 18.16 -0.61
C ARG A 33 -16.25 18.72 -1.30
N THR A 34 -15.14 17.97 -1.34
CA THR A 34 -13.94 18.52 -1.97
C THR A 34 -14.13 18.67 -3.48
N GLY A 35 -14.00 19.91 -3.99
CA GLY A 35 -13.98 20.19 -5.42
C GLY A 35 -12.60 19.95 -6.08
N LYS A 36 -11.62 19.50 -5.33
CA LYS A 36 -10.25 19.29 -5.83
C LYS A 36 -10.09 17.88 -6.39
N SER A 37 -9.58 17.77 -7.60
CA SER A 37 -9.16 16.48 -8.16
C SER A 37 -7.91 15.99 -7.43
N TRP A 38 -8.03 14.90 -6.70
CA TRP A 38 -6.88 14.22 -6.08
C TRP A 38 -5.82 13.84 -7.12
N GLN A 39 -6.24 13.29 -8.27
CA GLN A 39 -5.36 12.91 -9.37
C GLN A 39 -4.54 14.10 -9.87
N ALA A 40 -5.20 15.22 -10.18
CA ALA A 40 -4.52 16.40 -10.71
C ALA A 40 -3.52 16.99 -9.69
N GLN A 41 -3.93 17.13 -8.42
CA GLN A 41 -3.06 17.66 -7.36
C GLN A 41 -1.86 16.75 -7.08
N THR A 42 -2.07 15.44 -7.02
CA THR A 42 -1.01 14.46 -6.77
C THR A 42 -0.03 14.41 -7.94
N THR A 43 -0.52 14.45 -9.18
CA THR A 43 0.33 14.48 -10.37
C THR A 43 1.17 15.76 -10.44
N ALA A 44 0.58 16.91 -10.15
CA ALA A 44 1.29 18.18 -10.09
C ALA A 44 2.38 18.22 -9.00
N SER A 45 2.18 17.47 -7.91
CA SER A 45 3.14 17.40 -6.78
C SER A 45 4.30 16.42 -7.01
N LYS A 46 4.40 15.75 -8.17
CA LYS A 46 5.43 14.73 -8.44
C LYS A 46 6.86 15.22 -8.18
N ALA A 47 7.20 16.42 -8.59
CA ALA A 47 8.55 16.97 -8.41
C ALA A 47 8.88 17.21 -6.92
N ASN A 48 7.91 17.74 -6.16
CA ASN A 48 8.07 17.98 -4.72
C ASN A 48 8.19 16.66 -3.95
N TYR A 49 7.40 15.64 -4.32
CA TYR A 49 7.52 14.30 -3.75
C TYR A 49 8.93 13.73 -3.96
N PHE A 50 9.44 13.81 -5.19
CA PHE A 50 10.77 13.29 -5.51
C PHE A 50 11.88 14.03 -4.75
N ALA A 51 11.84 15.36 -4.71
CA ALA A 51 12.78 16.16 -3.94
C ALA A 51 12.74 15.82 -2.44
N GLY A 52 11.56 15.65 -1.86
CA GLY A 52 11.41 15.25 -0.46
C GLY A 52 11.97 13.86 -0.15
N VAL A 53 11.81 12.90 -1.05
CA VAL A 53 12.40 11.56 -0.91
C VAL A 53 13.93 11.62 -1.01
N GLN A 54 14.48 12.41 -1.92
CA GLN A 54 15.94 12.61 -2.03
C GLN A 54 16.51 13.25 -0.75
N GLU A 55 15.88 14.30 -0.23
CA GLU A 55 16.27 14.93 1.02
C GLU A 55 16.23 13.94 2.20
N ALA A 56 15.14 13.18 2.33
CA ALA A 56 15.01 12.16 3.38
C ALA A 56 16.12 11.09 3.28
N ASN A 57 16.48 10.70 2.05
CA ASN A 57 17.57 9.75 1.80
C ASN A 57 18.94 10.33 2.19
N SER A 58 19.21 11.61 1.88
CA SER A 58 20.49 12.26 2.18
C SER A 58 20.81 12.32 3.68
N ARG A 59 19.79 12.39 4.53
CA ARG A 59 19.93 12.39 6.00
C ARG A 59 19.68 11.03 6.66
N ASP A 60 19.59 9.97 5.85
CA ASP A 60 19.31 8.58 6.30
C ASP A 60 18.05 8.45 7.18
N ALA A 61 17.01 9.20 6.83
CA ALA A 61 15.78 9.28 7.62
C ALA A 61 15.05 7.95 7.74
N PHE A 62 15.09 7.12 6.69
CA PHE A 62 14.46 5.80 6.68
C PHE A 62 15.09 4.86 7.72
N ALA A 63 16.41 4.64 7.65
CA ALA A 63 17.09 3.74 8.57
C ALA A 63 17.01 4.23 10.02
N LYS A 64 17.18 5.53 10.26
CA LYS A 64 16.99 6.15 11.57
C LYS A 64 15.57 5.94 12.12
N GLY A 65 14.56 6.10 11.28
CA GLY A 65 13.16 5.90 11.64
C GLY A 65 12.86 4.44 11.98
N VAL A 66 13.34 3.49 11.19
CA VAL A 66 13.20 2.04 11.43
C VAL A 66 13.89 1.65 12.74
N THR A 67 15.12 2.10 12.96
CA THR A 67 15.87 1.82 14.19
C THR A 67 15.17 2.40 15.42
N ALA A 68 14.67 3.62 15.35
CA ALA A 68 13.93 4.25 16.45
C ALA A 68 12.57 3.59 16.74
N ALA A 69 11.92 3.03 15.75
CA ALA A 69 10.68 2.27 15.94
C ALA A 69 10.93 0.92 16.62
N GLY A 70 11.91 0.17 16.16
CA GLY A 70 12.29 -1.15 16.65
C GLY A 70 11.22 -2.23 16.40
N ASP A 71 11.64 -3.49 16.55
CA ASP A 71 10.78 -4.66 16.29
C ASP A 71 9.59 -4.75 17.24
N GLN A 72 9.77 -4.35 18.49
CA GLN A 72 8.73 -4.45 19.50
C GLN A 72 7.53 -3.56 19.16
N LYS A 73 7.76 -2.30 18.81
CA LYS A 73 6.71 -1.35 18.40
C LYS A 73 6.03 -1.80 17.12
N TRP A 74 6.82 -2.26 16.14
CA TRP A 74 6.29 -2.80 14.89
C TRP A 74 5.37 -3.99 15.16
N ARG A 75 5.83 -5.00 15.92
CA ARG A 75 5.06 -6.21 16.24
C ARG A 75 3.76 -5.89 16.99
N ALA A 76 3.84 -5.04 18.01
CA ALA A 76 2.66 -4.63 18.77
C ALA A 76 1.59 -3.96 17.89
N ASN A 77 2.02 -3.05 17.02
CA ASN A 77 1.10 -2.39 16.09
C ASN A 77 0.54 -3.33 15.02
N ALA A 78 1.35 -4.23 14.47
CA ALA A 78 0.93 -5.22 13.49
C ALA A 78 -0.12 -6.18 14.07
N LEU A 79 0.08 -6.68 15.28
CA LEU A 79 -0.86 -7.59 15.94
C LEU A 79 -2.15 -6.90 16.38
N SER A 80 -2.09 -5.67 16.87
CA SER A 80 -3.27 -4.94 17.35
C SER A 80 -4.17 -4.40 16.24
N LYS A 81 -3.60 -4.04 15.10
CA LYS A 81 -4.32 -3.38 13.98
C LYS A 81 -4.47 -4.27 12.75
N GLY A 82 -3.54 -5.21 12.54
CA GLY A 82 -3.43 -6.00 11.33
C GLY A 82 -4.65 -6.89 11.07
N PRO A 83 -5.05 -7.76 12.00
CA PRO A 83 -6.11 -8.75 11.74
C PRO A 83 -7.43 -8.12 11.28
N GLY A 84 -7.91 -7.09 11.97
CA GLY A 84 -9.16 -6.41 11.61
C GLY A 84 -9.09 -5.70 10.26
N ARG A 85 -8.02 -4.94 10.04
CA ARG A 85 -7.81 -4.21 8.77
C ARG A 85 -7.58 -5.14 7.59
N PHE A 86 -6.92 -6.28 7.81
CA PHE A 86 -6.70 -7.28 6.76
C PHE A 86 -8.02 -7.87 6.26
N ALA A 87 -8.88 -8.33 7.17
CA ALA A 87 -10.17 -8.93 6.82
C ALA A 87 -11.08 -7.92 6.07
N GLU A 88 -11.20 -6.70 6.60
CA GLU A 88 -11.96 -5.63 5.98
C GLU A 88 -11.40 -5.26 4.59
N GLY A 89 -10.07 -5.10 4.48
CA GLY A 89 -9.39 -4.78 3.22
C GLY A 89 -9.58 -5.84 2.15
N VAL A 90 -9.56 -7.13 2.51
CA VAL A 90 -9.83 -8.24 1.58
C VAL A 90 -11.27 -8.18 1.05
N MET A 91 -12.25 -7.94 1.92
CA MET A 91 -13.65 -7.84 1.50
C MET A 91 -13.88 -6.67 0.53
N VAL A 92 -13.35 -5.49 0.86
CA VAL A 92 -13.48 -4.29 0.02
C VAL A 92 -12.69 -4.44 -1.29
N GLY A 93 -11.54 -5.10 -1.24
CA GLY A 93 -10.64 -5.27 -2.39
C GLY A 93 -11.03 -6.35 -3.40
N GLN A 94 -12.10 -7.14 -3.16
CA GLN A 94 -12.48 -8.27 -4.03
C GLN A 94 -12.67 -7.85 -5.50
N GLY A 95 -13.39 -6.76 -5.75
CA GLY A 95 -13.63 -6.28 -7.12
C GLY A 95 -12.37 -5.77 -7.81
N ASP A 96 -11.44 -5.17 -7.07
CA ASP A 96 -10.14 -4.75 -7.61
C ASP A 96 -9.26 -5.96 -7.94
N TYR A 97 -9.27 -6.98 -7.10
CA TYR A 97 -8.59 -8.25 -7.36
C TYR A 97 -9.11 -8.91 -8.62
N GLU A 98 -10.43 -9.02 -8.78
CA GLU A 98 -11.06 -9.61 -9.97
C GLU A 98 -10.65 -8.87 -11.25
N ARG A 99 -10.77 -7.54 -11.27
CA ARG A 99 -10.31 -6.73 -12.41
C ARG A 99 -8.82 -6.87 -12.68
N GLY A 100 -8.02 -6.99 -11.62
CA GLY A 100 -6.57 -7.11 -11.72
C GLY A 100 -6.09 -8.48 -12.22
N VAL A 101 -6.76 -9.57 -11.82
CA VAL A 101 -6.38 -10.93 -12.19
C VAL A 101 -6.94 -11.39 -13.53
N ALA A 102 -8.12 -10.91 -13.93
CA ALA A 102 -8.81 -11.34 -15.16
C ALA A 102 -7.92 -11.38 -16.40
N PRO A 103 -7.14 -10.34 -16.75
CA PRO A 103 -6.26 -10.37 -17.92
C PRO A 103 -5.16 -11.43 -17.85
N TYR A 104 -4.72 -11.80 -16.66
CA TYR A 104 -3.72 -12.86 -16.50
C TYR A 104 -4.34 -14.25 -16.64
N LEU A 105 -5.59 -14.43 -16.18
CA LEU A 105 -6.34 -15.66 -16.42
C LEU A 105 -6.63 -15.88 -17.89
N GLU A 106 -6.97 -14.82 -18.63
CA GLU A 106 -7.11 -14.89 -20.09
C GLU A 106 -5.80 -15.28 -20.79
N VAL A 107 -4.67 -14.70 -20.37
CA VAL A 107 -3.35 -15.08 -20.91
C VAL A 107 -3.04 -16.53 -20.58
N ALA A 108 -3.31 -16.97 -19.36
CA ALA A 108 -3.09 -18.35 -18.96
C ALA A 108 -3.92 -19.33 -19.79
N ALA A 109 -5.19 -19.01 -20.05
CA ALA A 109 -6.11 -19.86 -20.82
C ALA A 109 -5.71 -20.03 -22.30
N ARG A 110 -5.07 -19.01 -22.91
CA ARG A 110 -4.65 -19.03 -24.32
C ARG A 110 -3.17 -19.32 -24.55
N THR A 111 -2.40 -19.56 -23.49
CA THR A 111 -0.96 -19.87 -23.63
C THR A 111 -0.77 -21.35 -23.91
N ASP A 112 -0.28 -21.68 -25.10
CA ASP A 112 0.10 -23.04 -25.45
C ASP A 112 1.33 -23.46 -24.65
N LEU A 113 1.20 -24.56 -23.94
CA LEU A 113 2.27 -25.14 -23.14
C LEU A 113 2.76 -26.46 -23.72
N PRO A 114 4.06 -26.77 -23.64
CA PRO A 114 4.58 -28.10 -24.00
C PRO A 114 3.83 -29.21 -23.25
N MET A 115 3.74 -30.38 -23.83
CA MET A 115 3.15 -31.55 -23.16
C MET A 115 3.88 -31.83 -21.84
N PRO A 116 3.14 -32.15 -20.76
CA PRO A 116 3.77 -32.50 -19.49
C PRO A 116 4.58 -33.80 -19.66
N GLY A 117 5.75 -33.81 -19.05
CA GLY A 117 6.63 -35.00 -19.01
C GLY A 117 6.73 -35.58 -17.60
N PRO A 118 7.53 -36.64 -17.42
CA PRO A 118 7.84 -37.23 -16.14
C PRO A 118 8.35 -36.17 -15.14
N ARG A 119 8.23 -36.46 -13.84
CA ARG A 119 8.74 -35.57 -12.80
C ARG A 119 10.23 -35.25 -13.04
N GLY A 120 10.54 -33.93 -13.03
CA GLY A 120 11.91 -33.43 -13.26
C GLY A 120 12.30 -33.31 -14.75
N SER A 121 11.40 -33.59 -15.69
CA SER A 121 11.71 -33.45 -17.13
C SER A 121 11.84 -31.97 -17.54
N GLU A 122 12.65 -31.72 -18.57
CA GLU A 122 12.84 -30.40 -19.17
C GLU A 122 11.50 -29.74 -19.61
N ASN A 123 10.59 -30.54 -20.16
CA ASN A 123 9.28 -30.05 -20.58
C ASN A 123 8.51 -29.38 -19.45
N ASN A 124 8.60 -29.89 -18.22
CA ASN A 124 7.93 -29.28 -17.07
C ASN A 124 8.54 -27.93 -16.67
N TYR A 125 9.86 -27.78 -16.78
CA TYR A 125 10.54 -26.50 -16.61
C TYR A 125 10.15 -25.52 -17.71
N GLN A 126 10.13 -25.95 -18.97
CA GLN A 126 9.73 -25.11 -20.09
C GLN A 126 8.28 -24.60 -19.97
N ARG A 127 7.36 -25.40 -19.43
CA ARG A 127 5.99 -24.98 -19.14
C ARG A 127 5.96 -23.76 -18.20
N SER A 128 6.72 -23.82 -17.12
CA SER A 128 6.82 -22.73 -16.13
C SER A 128 7.45 -21.47 -16.75
N VAL A 129 8.51 -21.63 -17.53
CA VAL A 129 9.18 -20.52 -18.21
C VAL A 129 8.26 -19.86 -19.25
N THR A 130 7.54 -20.66 -20.04
CA THR A 130 6.59 -20.16 -21.05
C THR A 130 5.48 -19.33 -20.40
N MET A 131 4.87 -19.84 -19.35
CA MET A 131 3.83 -19.12 -18.60
C MET A 131 4.37 -17.82 -17.98
N ALA A 132 5.55 -17.87 -17.36
CA ALA A 132 6.18 -16.68 -16.76
C ALA A 132 6.47 -15.59 -17.80
N LYS A 133 6.95 -15.97 -18.99
CA LYS A 133 7.18 -15.04 -20.11
C LYS A 133 5.87 -14.43 -20.62
N ALA A 134 4.81 -15.23 -20.76
CA ALA A 134 3.49 -14.76 -21.18
C ALA A 134 2.91 -13.73 -20.18
N PHE A 135 2.98 -13.99 -18.89
CA PHE A 135 2.55 -13.06 -17.84
C PHE A 135 3.39 -11.77 -17.82
N ARG A 136 4.71 -11.90 -17.99
CA ARG A 136 5.58 -10.71 -18.07
C ARG A 136 5.23 -9.85 -19.29
N ALA A 137 5.01 -10.46 -20.46
CA ALA A 137 4.59 -9.74 -21.66
C ALA A 137 3.27 -9.01 -21.46
N ALA A 138 2.27 -9.67 -20.86
CA ALA A 138 0.99 -9.06 -20.52
C ALA A 138 1.13 -7.87 -19.56
N LYS A 139 2.01 -7.95 -18.57
CA LYS A 139 2.28 -6.86 -17.63
C LYS A 139 2.92 -5.64 -18.29
N VAL A 140 3.91 -5.87 -19.16
CA VAL A 140 4.67 -4.78 -19.83
C VAL A 140 3.85 -4.13 -20.94
N GLY A 141 3.02 -4.89 -21.67
CA GLY A 141 2.17 -4.39 -22.75
C GLY A 141 0.95 -3.58 -22.30
N ARG A 142 0.67 -3.52 -21.00
CA ARG A 142 -0.44 -2.74 -20.39
C ARG A 142 -0.06 -1.31 -19.97
N LYS A 143 1.06 -0.78 -20.45
CA LYS A 143 1.49 0.61 -20.20
C LYS A 143 0.75 1.60 -21.07
#